data_1bcd46c46137ce3ee97dd48dba8d47ad
#
_entry.id   1bcd46c46137ce3ee97dd48dba8d47ad
#
_cell.length_a   1.000
_cell.length_b   1.000
_cell.length_c   1.000
_cell.angle_alpha   90.00
_cell.angle_beta   90.00
_cell.angle_gamma   90.00
#
_symmetry.space_group_name_H-M   'P 1'
#
loop_
_entity.id
_entity.type
_entity.pdbx_description
1 polymer ?
#
loop_
_entity_poly.entity_id
_entity_poly.type
_entity_poly.pdbx_seq_one_letter_code
_entity_poly.pdbx_strand_id
1 'polypeptide(L)'
;MMSNIAEGFERGGTGEFLQFLAMAKGSTGEIRAQLYIAFDQEYFGKGTFDQLSGQAKEISRMIGSLMNYLKKTKIKGTKFKT
;
A
#
# COMPACT_ATOMS: atom_id res chain seq x y z
N MET A 1 -4.11 13.77 -1.15
CA MET A 1 -3.43 12.52 -0.77
C MET A 1 -1.91 12.63 -0.79
N MET A 2 -1.35 13.15 -1.87
CA MET A 2 0.11 13.31 -1.93
C MET A 2 0.64 14.24 -0.86
N SER A 3 -0.07 15.33 -0.59
CA SER A 3 0.37 16.26 0.43
C SER A 3 0.35 15.62 1.82
N ASN A 4 -0.59 14.71 2.07
CA ASN A 4 -0.64 14.04 3.35
C ASN A 4 0.55 13.11 3.54
N ILE A 5 0.96 12.45 2.47
CA ILE A 5 2.12 11.57 2.53
C ILE A 5 3.38 12.39 2.79
N ALA A 6 3.55 13.48 2.05
CA ALA A 6 4.72 14.34 2.21
C ALA A 6 4.76 14.95 3.60
N GLU A 7 3.61 15.38 4.09
CA GLU A 7 3.51 15.97 5.41
C GLU A 7 3.93 15.00 6.51
N GLY A 8 3.43 13.78 6.43
CA GLY A 8 3.78 12.77 7.40
C GLY A 8 5.27 12.46 7.40
N PHE A 9 5.85 12.42 6.23
CA PHE A 9 7.27 12.14 6.10
C PHE A 9 8.13 13.29 6.62
N GLU A 10 7.73 14.51 6.30
CA GLU A 10 8.49 15.69 6.69
C GLU A 10 8.47 15.92 8.19
N ARG A 11 7.41 15.51 8.85
CA ARG A 11 7.33 15.64 10.30
C ARG A 11 8.18 14.62 11.03
N GLY A 12 8.99 13.88 10.29
CA GLY A 12 9.81 12.86 10.89
C GLY A 12 9.00 11.67 11.35
N GLY A 13 7.75 11.61 10.91
CA GLY A 13 6.85 10.58 11.33
C GLY A 13 6.96 9.33 10.48
N THR A 14 8.13 8.68 10.49
CA THR A 14 8.28 7.42 9.78
C THR A 14 7.23 6.43 10.27
N GLY A 15 6.96 6.43 11.58
CA GLY A 15 5.93 5.57 12.14
C GLY A 15 4.56 5.90 11.60
N GLU A 16 4.24 7.19 11.47
CA GLU A 16 2.99 7.63 10.90
C GLU A 16 2.87 7.25 9.45
N PHE A 17 3.97 7.38 8.71
CA PHE A 17 3.99 7.01 7.30
C PHE A 17 3.77 5.52 7.14
N LEU A 18 4.42 4.70 7.97
CA LEU A 18 4.21 3.27 7.96
C LEU A 18 2.76 2.91 8.25
N GLN A 19 2.16 3.62 9.20
CA GLN A 19 0.77 3.39 9.53
C GLN A 19 -0.15 3.72 8.35
N PHE A 20 0.16 4.81 7.68
CA PHE A 20 -0.58 5.20 6.47
C PHE A 20 -0.48 4.11 5.41
N LEU A 21 0.74 3.60 5.20
CA LEU A 21 0.96 2.55 4.20
C LEU A 21 0.24 1.26 4.57
N ALA A 22 0.20 0.94 5.86
CA ALA A 22 -0.53 -0.24 6.30
C ALA A 22 -2.02 -0.11 5.99
N MET A 23 -2.58 1.08 6.19
CA MET A 23 -3.97 1.34 5.85
C MET A 23 -4.21 1.25 4.36
N ALA A 24 -3.27 1.78 3.57
CA ALA A 24 -3.38 1.71 2.11
C ALA A 24 -3.33 0.27 1.62
N LYS A 25 -2.47 -0.54 2.25
CA LYS A 25 -2.36 -1.95 1.90
C LYS A 25 -3.66 -2.69 2.22
N GLY A 26 -4.25 -2.37 3.37
CA GLY A 26 -5.54 -2.94 3.76
C GLY A 26 -6.64 -2.56 2.79
N SER A 27 -6.66 -1.29 2.36
CA SER A 27 -7.65 -0.82 1.39
C SER A 27 -7.51 -1.56 0.05
N THR A 28 -6.25 -1.83 -0.36
CA THR A 28 -6.02 -2.59 -1.58
C THR A 28 -6.60 -3.98 -1.46
N GLY A 29 -6.49 -4.59 -0.27
CA GLY A 29 -7.08 -5.90 -0.03
C GLY A 29 -8.59 -5.87 -0.16
N GLU A 30 -9.23 -4.82 0.35
CA GLU A 30 -10.67 -4.66 0.23
C GLU A 30 -11.10 -4.50 -1.22
N ILE A 31 -10.33 -3.74 -1.99
CA ILE A 31 -10.59 -3.56 -3.41
C ILE A 31 -10.54 -4.91 -4.11
N ARG A 32 -9.55 -5.74 -3.79
CA ARG A 32 -9.46 -7.06 -4.40
C ARG A 32 -10.68 -7.92 -4.09
N ALA A 33 -11.15 -7.86 -2.86
CA ALA A 33 -12.35 -8.60 -2.49
C ALA A 33 -13.56 -8.12 -3.28
N GLN A 34 -13.69 -6.81 -3.43
CA GLN A 34 -14.79 -6.24 -4.20
C GLN A 34 -14.71 -6.59 -5.67
N LEU A 35 -13.49 -6.74 -6.21
CA LEU A 35 -13.33 -7.19 -7.59
C LEU A 35 -13.88 -8.60 -7.78
N TYR A 36 -13.68 -9.48 -6.82
CA TYR A 36 -14.25 -10.81 -6.88
C TYR A 36 -15.77 -10.77 -6.89
N ILE A 37 -16.35 -9.93 -6.05
CA ILE A 37 -17.80 -9.78 -5.99
C ILE A 37 -18.33 -9.25 -7.30
N ALA A 38 -17.67 -8.22 -7.85
CA ALA A 38 -18.11 -7.63 -9.11
C ALA A 38 -17.98 -8.62 -10.26
N PHE A 39 -16.95 -9.43 -10.25
CA PHE A 39 -16.78 -10.46 -11.27
C PHE A 39 -17.90 -11.49 -11.16
N ASP A 40 -18.23 -11.92 -9.94
CA ASP A 40 -19.34 -12.84 -9.71
C ASP A 40 -20.66 -12.28 -10.21
N GLN A 41 -20.84 -10.96 -10.06
CA GLN A 41 -22.04 -10.29 -10.51
C GLN A 41 -22.00 -9.98 -12.01
N GLU A 42 -20.96 -10.41 -12.68
CA GLU A 42 -20.81 -10.26 -14.13
C GLU A 42 -20.74 -8.81 -14.59
N TYR A 43 -20.19 -7.93 -13.76
CA TYR A 43 -19.98 -6.54 -14.17
C TYR A 43 -18.89 -6.44 -15.22
N PHE A 44 -17.97 -7.39 -15.27
CA PHE A 44 -16.93 -7.43 -16.30
C PHE A 44 -16.47 -8.87 -16.48
N GLY A 45 -15.75 -9.12 -17.58
CA GLY A 45 -15.29 -10.45 -17.90
C GLY A 45 -14.00 -10.82 -17.21
N LYS A 46 -13.58 -12.05 -17.44
CA LYS A 46 -12.39 -12.60 -16.80
C LYS A 46 -11.13 -11.83 -17.16
N GLY A 47 -11.02 -11.39 -18.41
CA GLY A 47 -9.83 -10.63 -18.83
C GLY A 47 -9.66 -9.36 -18.04
N THR A 48 -10.74 -8.61 -17.85
CA THR A 48 -10.71 -7.39 -17.07
C THR A 48 -10.46 -7.71 -15.61
N PHE A 49 -11.08 -8.76 -15.10
CA PHE A 49 -10.87 -9.18 -13.72
C PHE A 49 -9.39 -9.50 -13.47
N ASP A 50 -8.80 -10.29 -14.36
CA ASP A 50 -7.39 -10.68 -14.20
C ASP A 50 -6.48 -9.46 -14.23
N GLN A 51 -6.76 -8.52 -15.10
CA GLN A 51 -5.97 -7.30 -15.20
C GLN A 51 -6.05 -6.46 -13.93
N LEU A 52 -7.26 -6.21 -13.48
CA LEU A 52 -7.46 -5.37 -12.30
C LEU A 52 -6.93 -6.05 -11.04
N SER A 53 -7.18 -7.34 -10.93
CA SER A 53 -6.71 -8.11 -9.79
C SER A 53 -5.19 -8.13 -9.74
N GLY A 54 -4.55 -8.29 -10.90
CA GLY A 54 -3.10 -8.27 -11.00
C GLY A 54 -2.53 -6.92 -10.59
N GLN A 55 -3.16 -5.84 -11.01
CA GLN A 55 -2.72 -4.50 -10.65
C GLN A 55 -2.85 -4.27 -9.15
N ALA A 56 -3.94 -4.71 -8.55
CA ALA A 56 -4.13 -4.56 -7.11
C ALA A 56 -3.08 -5.34 -6.33
N LYS A 57 -2.77 -6.55 -6.78
CA LYS A 57 -1.72 -7.37 -6.17
C LYS A 57 -0.37 -6.67 -6.25
N GLU A 58 -0.07 -6.11 -7.40
CA GLU A 58 1.20 -5.42 -7.62
C GLU A 58 1.33 -4.22 -6.71
N ILE A 59 0.28 -3.44 -6.58
CA ILE A 59 0.28 -2.28 -5.70
C ILE A 59 0.49 -2.71 -4.25
N SER A 60 -0.20 -3.76 -3.84
CA SER A 60 -0.05 -4.28 -2.48
C SER A 60 1.38 -4.73 -2.21
N ARG A 61 1.98 -5.41 -3.18
CA ARG A 61 3.36 -5.87 -3.07
C ARG A 61 4.33 -4.71 -2.96
N MET A 62 4.11 -3.68 -3.76
CA MET A 62 4.97 -2.49 -3.73
C MET A 62 4.88 -1.77 -2.40
N ILE A 63 3.67 -1.66 -1.88
CA ILE A 63 3.48 -1.02 -0.57
C ILE A 63 4.20 -1.83 0.51
N GLY A 64 4.07 -3.15 0.46
CA GLY A 64 4.74 -4.00 1.43
C GLY A 64 6.25 -3.87 1.37
N SER A 65 6.80 -3.80 0.16
CA SER A 65 8.24 -3.62 -0.03
C SER A 65 8.71 -2.28 0.53
N LEU A 66 7.93 -1.24 0.27
CA LEU A 66 8.27 0.09 0.78
C LEU A 66 8.23 0.12 2.31
N MET A 67 7.23 -0.53 2.89
CA MET A 67 7.13 -0.61 4.34
C MET A 67 8.36 -1.30 4.94
N ASN A 68 8.79 -2.39 4.32
CA ASN A 68 9.98 -3.10 4.79
C ASN A 68 11.23 -2.23 4.68
N TYR A 69 11.35 -1.52 3.58
CA TYR A 69 12.48 -0.63 3.37
C TYR A 69 12.51 0.47 4.44
N LEU A 70 11.35 1.05 4.72
CA LEU A 70 11.28 2.12 5.70
C LEU A 70 11.59 1.65 7.11
N LYS A 71 11.16 0.43 7.43
CA LYS A 71 11.47 -0.13 8.75
C LYS A 71 12.95 -0.31 8.92
N LYS A 72 13.63 -0.80 7.90
CA LYS A 72 15.08 -0.98 7.95
C LYS A 72 15.79 0.36 8.01
N THR A 73 15.32 1.32 7.22
CA THR A 73 15.92 2.65 7.21
C THR A 73 15.75 3.35 8.55
N LYS A 74 14.59 3.17 9.16
CA LYS A 74 14.34 3.78 10.47
C LYS A 74 15.36 3.28 11.49
N ILE A 75 15.63 1.99 11.50
CA ILE A 75 16.60 1.42 12.43
C ILE A 75 17.98 1.99 12.16
N LYS A 76 18.38 2.01 10.89
CA LYS A 76 19.67 2.56 10.51
C LYS A 76 19.75 4.07 10.80
N GLY A 77 18.67 4.78 10.50
CA GLY A 77 18.60 6.20 10.75
C GLY A 77 18.78 6.54 12.22
N THR A 78 18.20 5.73 13.07
CA THR A 78 18.34 5.92 14.50
C THR A 78 19.78 5.78 14.93
N LYS A 79 20.47 4.79 14.39
CA LYS A 79 21.87 4.58 14.69
C LYS A 79 22.73 5.74 14.21
N PHE A 80 22.47 6.22 13.02
CA PHE A 80 23.26 7.29 12.44
C PHE A 80 23.04 8.62 13.12
N LYS A 81 21.87 8.83 13.64
CA LYS A 81 21.54 10.09 14.29
C LYS A 81 22.14 10.22 15.66
N THR A 82 22.51 9.12 16.24
CA THR A 82 23.18 9.14 17.51
C THR A 82 24.68 9.21 17.34
#